data_03214456e8d0a872e6cb2fac1af2d298
#
_entry.id   03214456e8d0a872e6cb2fac1af2d298
#
_cell.length_a   1.000
_cell.length_b   1.000
_cell.length_c   1.000
_cell.angle_alpha   90.00
_cell.angle_beta   90.00
_cell.angle_gamma   90.00
#
_symmetry.space_group_name_H-M   'P 1'
#
loop_
_entity.id
_entity.type
_entity.pdbx_description
1 polymer ?
#
loop_
_entity_poly.entity_id
_entity_poly.type
_entity_poly.pdbx_seq_one_letter_code
_entity_poly.pdbx_strand_id
1 'polypeptide(L)'
;KTIHDFIEKASAKVHSVNPDIRFGAYVGGWYSTYYTSGVNWASPKYDPSAAGYAWASKDYKDYGYADHCDFMFIGAYASATSIWGTNEWSMQGFCSKAAGKFMGDVPFAGGPDVGNSPGFENGGQASIIPDIIDACINASDGFFVFDLCHIKMYDYWDAFKRGFDRYLRDFEE
;
A
#
# COMPACT_ATOMS: atom_id res chain seq x y z
N LYS A 1 13.40 15.38 -2.73
CA LYS A 1 13.98 15.66 -4.05
C LYS A 1 14.73 14.45 -4.64
N THR A 2 15.76 13.95 -3.98
CA THR A 2 16.63 12.87 -4.56
C THR A 2 15.84 11.63 -4.97
N ILE A 3 14.92 11.16 -4.14
CA ILE A 3 14.11 9.96 -4.45
C ILE A 3 13.12 10.28 -5.59
N HIS A 4 12.45 11.42 -5.55
CA HIS A 4 11.59 11.89 -6.64
C HIS A 4 12.35 11.90 -7.98
N ASP A 5 13.49 12.60 -8.05
CA ASP A 5 14.29 12.69 -9.26
C ASP A 5 14.78 11.31 -9.77
N PHE A 6 15.01 10.37 -8.85
CA PHE A 6 15.35 9.00 -9.21
C PHE A 6 14.17 8.25 -9.83
N ILE A 7 12.99 8.29 -9.18
CA ILE A 7 11.78 7.62 -9.67
C ILE A 7 11.38 8.17 -11.04
N GLU A 8 11.34 9.49 -11.22
CA GLU A 8 11.06 10.15 -12.49
C GLU A 8 11.98 9.63 -13.61
N LYS A 9 13.30 9.66 -13.38
CA LYS A 9 14.29 9.21 -14.37
C LYS A 9 14.24 7.71 -14.62
N ALA A 10 14.00 6.91 -13.58
CA ALA A 10 13.91 5.45 -13.73
C ALA A 10 12.68 5.06 -14.55
N SER A 11 11.51 5.63 -14.24
CA SER A 11 10.28 5.42 -15.01
C SER A 11 10.46 5.82 -16.47
N ALA A 12 10.94 7.05 -16.72
CA ALA A 12 11.23 7.52 -18.09
C ALA A 12 12.20 6.61 -18.83
N LYS A 13 13.23 6.09 -18.14
CA LYS A 13 14.20 5.17 -18.75
C LYS A 13 13.58 3.82 -19.08
N VAL A 14 12.78 3.25 -18.20
CA VAL A 14 12.07 1.98 -18.45
C VAL A 14 11.18 2.12 -19.68
N HIS A 15 10.32 3.12 -19.71
CA HIS A 15 9.40 3.35 -20.83
C HIS A 15 10.11 3.70 -22.14
N SER A 16 11.29 4.32 -22.09
CA SER A 16 12.10 4.57 -23.28
C SER A 16 12.67 3.30 -23.92
N VAL A 17 12.82 2.23 -23.13
CA VAL A 17 13.30 0.91 -23.61
C VAL A 17 12.13 0.06 -24.09
N ASN A 18 11.06 0.01 -23.32
CA ASN A 18 9.83 -0.67 -23.69
C ASN A 18 8.62 0.03 -23.01
N PRO A 19 7.77 0.72 -23.78
CA PRO A 19 6.63 1.44 -23.25
C PRO A 19 5.54 0.53 -22.65
N ASP A 20 5.54 -0.76 -22.96
CA ASP A 20 4.57 -1.73 -22.43
C ASP A 20 4.93 -2.26 -21.03
N ILE A 21 6.16 -2.01 -20.57
CA ILE A 21 6.58 -2.40 -19.21
C ILE A 21 6.03 -1.39 -18.19
N ARG A 22 5.28 -1.88 -17.24
CA ARG A 22 4.79 -1.07 -16.12
C ARG A 22 5.88 -0.88 -15.07
N PHE A 23 6.10 0.37 -14.67
CA PHE A 23 7.01 0.76 -13.60
C PHE A 23 6.23 1.13 -12.35
N GLY A 24 6.58 0.58 -11.21
CA GLY A 24 5.90 0.86 -9.95
C GLY A 24 6.83 0.79 -8.75
N ALA A 25 6.31 1.19 -7.59
CA ALA A 25 7.05 1.16 -6.34
C ALA A 25 6.23 0.52 -5.21
N TYR A 26 6.92 -0.15 -4.29
CA TYR A 26 6.41 -0.52 -2.99
C TYR A 26 6.80 0.53 -1.95
N VAL A 27 5.85 0.91 -1.09
CA VAL A 27 6.06 1.83 0.04
C VAL A 27 5.22 1.42 1.25
N GLY A 28 5.68 1.79 2.44
CA GLY A 28 4.88 1.64 3.65
C GLY A 28 3.74 2.64 3.72
N GLY A 29 2.57 2.20 4.19
CA GLY A 29 1.38 3.04 4.32
C GLY A 29 1.49 4.15 5.38
N TRP A 30 2.49 4.11 6.25
CA TRP A 30 2.74 5.06 7.35
C TRP A 30 3.36 6.37 6.87
N TYR A 31 2.63 7.10 6.06
CA TYR A 31 3.06 8.37 5.47
C TYR A 31 3.48 9.41 6.50
N SER A 32 2.78 9.44 7.64
CA SER A 32 3.01 10.39 8.74
C SER A 32 4.45 10.38 9.28
N THR A 33 5.16 9.26 9.13
CA THR A 33 6.55 9.09 9.60
C THR A 33 7.54 8.80 8.47
N TYR A 34 7.09 8.52 7.26
CA TYR A 34 7.94 8.10 6.14
C TYR A 34 8.85 9.21 5.61
N TYR A 35 8.52 10.48 5.91
CA TYR A 35 9.38 11.62 5.59
C TYR A 35 10.79 11.50 6.20
N THR A 36 10.94 10.78 7.33
CA THR A 36 12.24 10.54 7.97
C THR A 36 13.20 9.76 7.07
N SER A 37 12.67 8.99 6.12
CA SER A 37 13.41 8.27 5.08
C SER A 37 13.58 9.09 3.79
N GLY A 38 13.14 10.35 3.77
CA GLY A 38 13.20 11.23 2.60
C GLY A 38 12.23 10.86 1.48
N VAL A 39 11.20 10.08 1.78
CA VAL A 39 10.24 9.54 0.80
C VAL A 39 8.94 10.33 0.86
N ASN A 40 8.53 10.88 -0.30
CA ASN A 40 7.20 11.44 -0.53
C ASN A 40 6.51 10.65 -1.65
N TRP A 41 5.80 9.58 -1.28
CA TRP A 41 5.13 8.71 -2.24
C TRP A 41 3.74 9.20 -2.66
N ALA A 42 3.30 10.35 -2.16
CA ALA A 42 2.00 10.93 -2.53
C ALA A 42 2.02 11.52 -3.96
N SER A 43 0.85 11.84 -4.47
CA SER A 43 0.69 12.70 -5.63
C SER A 43 1.24 14.11 -5.36
N PRO A 44 1.81 14.82 -6.34
CA PRO A 44 2.17 16.23 -6.20
C PRO A 44 0.95 17.14 -6.01
N LYS A 45 -0.27 16.64 -6.24
CA LYS A 45 -1.53 17.35 -5.95
C LYS A 45 -1.86 17.35 -4.46
N TYR A 46 -1.33 16.38 -3.68
CA TYR A 46 -1.55 16.29 -2.25
C TYR A 46 -0.60 17.21 -1.50
N ASP A 47 -1.16 18.17 -0.76
CA ASP A 47 -0.37 19.11 0.04
C ASP A 47 -0.32 18.71 1.52
N PRO A 48 0.77 18.04 1.97
CA PRO A 48 0.89 17.61 3.35
C PRO A 48 1.01 18.79 4.33
N SER A 49 1.50 19.96 3.90
CA SER A 49 1.56 21.14 4.76
C SER A 49 0.16 21.70 5.05
N ALA A 50 -0.71 21.72 4.06
CA ALA A 50 -2.13 22.09 4.21
C ALA A 50 -2.93 21.02 4.97
N ALA A 51 -2.52 19.75 4.88
CA ALA A 51 -3.11 18.64 5.62
C ALA A 51 -2.70 18.57 7.11
N GLY A 52 -1.86 19.51 7.57
CA GLY A 52 -1.49 19.65 8.98
C GLY A 52 -0.26 18.85 9.42
N TYR A 53 0.53 18.32 8.48
CA TYR A 53 1.83 17.73 8.82
C TYR A 53 2.87 18.81 9.10
N ALA A 54 3.15 19.04 10.39
CA ALA A 54 4.02 20.13 10.84
C ALA A 54 5.48 20.03 10.33
N TRP A 55 5.90 18.85 9.90
CA TRP A 55 7.22 18.62 9.32
C TRP A 55 7.30 18.97 7.83
N ALA A 56 6.16 19.14 7.14
CA ALA A 56 6.13 19.40 5.71
C ALA A 56 6.32 20.89 5.40
N SER A 57 7.33 21.20 4.59
CA SER A 57 7.46 22.51 3.97
C SER A 57 6.41 22.71 2.86
N LYS A 58 6.18 23.95 2.45
CA LYS A 58 5.18 24.28 1.42
C LYS A 58 5.51 23.66 0.05
N ASP A 59 6.79 23.48 -0.24
CA ASP A 59 7.30 22.86 -1.46
C ASP A 59 7.45 21.34 -1.36
N TYR A 60 7.13 20.73 -0.22
CA TYR A 60 7.28 19.27 -0.03
C TYR A 60 6.41 18.49 -1.02
N LYS A 61 5.23 18.96 -1.35
CA LYS A 61 4.32 18.36 -2.33
C LYS A 61 4.95 18.23 -3.73
N ASP A 62 5.80 19.19 -4.12
CA ASP A 62 6.43 19.23 -5.45
C ASP A 62 7.41 18.06 -5.66
N TYR A 63 7.70 17.29 -4.60
CA TYR A 63 8.54 16.08 -4.63
C TYR A 63 7.73 14.80 -4.40
N GLY A 64 6.41 14.87 -4.49
CA GLY A 64 5.56 13.70 -4.64
C GLY A 64 5.83 12.99 -5.97
N TYR A 65 5.78 11.65 -6.00
CA TYR A 65 6.18 10.90 -7.20
C TYR A 65 5.16 9.86 -7.66
N ALA A 66 3.97 9.85 -7.11
CA ALA A 66 2.93 8.86 -7.50
C ALA A 66 2.62 8.92 -9.00
N ASP A 67 2.61 10.11 -9.60
CA ASP A 67 2.32 10.37 -11.01
C ASP A 67 3.43 9.91 -11.97
N HIS A 68 4.59 9.51 -11.44
CA HIS A 68 5.68 8.88 -12.20
C HIS A 68 5.61 7.34 -12.21
N CYS A 69 4.62 6.75 -11.54
CA CYS A 69 4.45 5.31 -11.43
C CYS A 69 3.18 4.85 -12.17
N ASP A 70 3.22 3.66 -12.77
CA ASP A 70 2.07 3.03 -13.41
C ASP A 70 1.20 2.25 -12.38
N PHE A 71 1.78 1.90 -11.23
CA PHE A 71 1.10 1.30 -10.08
C PHE A 71 1.91 1.49 -8.81
N MET A 72 1.24 1.35 -7.65
CA MET A 72 1.89 1.38 -6.34
C MET A 72 1.46 0.19 -5.48
N PHE A 73 2.36 -0.28 -4.62
CA PHE A 73 2.04 -1.21 -3.53
C PHE A 73 2.17 -0.49 -2.19
N ILE A 74 1.11 -0.55 -1.39
CA ILE A 74 1.03 0.08 -0.07
C ILE A 74 1.06 -0.99 1.02
N GLY A 75 2.15 -1.05 1.78
CA GLY A 75 2.26 -1.90 2.95
C GLY A 75 1.27 -1.47 4.04
N ALA A 76 0.18 -2.22 4.17
CA ALA A 76 -0.82 -2.05 5.23
C ALA A 76 -0.44 -2.88 6.45
N TYR A 77 0.77 -2.66 6.98
CA TYR A 77 1.40 -3.49 8.01
C TYR A 77 0.92 -3.12 9.42
N ALA A 78 -0.37 -3.28 9.65
CA ALA A 78 -0.98 -3.15 10.97
C ALA A 78 -0.93 -4.47 11.74
N SER A 79 -1.23 -4.42 13.04
CA SER A 79 -1.32 -5.64 13.86
C SER A 79 -2.49 -6.52 13.44
N ALA A 80 -2.43 -7.82 13.80
CA ALA A 80 -3.50 -8.79 13.55
C ALA A 80 -4.87 -8.38 14.15
N THR A 81 -4.87 -7.47 15.13
CA THR A 81 -6.09 -6.95 15.77
C THR A 81 -6.56 -5.61 15.19
N SER A 82 -5.86 -5.04 14.22
CA SER A 82 -6.13 -3.71 13.64
C SER A 82 -6.45 -3.80 12.15
N ILE A 83 -7.45 -4.61 11.80
CA ILE A 83 -7.85 -4.84 10.39
C ILE A 83 -8.69 -3.67 9.89
N TRP A 84 -9.79 -3.38 10.58
CA TRP A 84 -10.80 -2.39 10.19
C TRP A 84 -10.57 -1.03 10.84
N GLY A 85 -11.04 0.01 10.20
CA GLY A 85 -11.08 1.37 10.75
C GLY A 85 -10.52 2.43 9.82
N THR A 86 -10.63 3.68 10.27
CA THR A 86 -10.16 4.87 9.53
C THR A 86 -8.79 5.37 10.03
N ASN A 87 -8.25 4.74 11.06
CA ASN A 87 -6.93 5.07 11.61
C ASN A 87 -5.84 4.64 10.63
N GLU A 88 -4.81 5.47 10.45
CA GLU A 88 -3.65 5.15 9.61
C GLU A 88 -2.98 3.82 10.00
N TRP A 89 -3.10 3.40 11.27
CA TRP A 89 -2.50 2.16 11.77
C TRP A 89 -3.49 0.97 11.80
N SER A 90 -4.54 1.00 11.00
CA SER A 90 -5.34 -0.18 10.63
C SER A 90 -5.11 -0.54 9.16
N MET A 91 -5.33 -1.80 8.76
CA MET A 91 -5.08 -2.24 7.39
C MET A 91 -5.97 -1.48 6.39
N GLN A 92 -7.28 -1.40 6.67
CA GLN A 92 -8.22 -0.58 5.90
C GLN A 92 -7.83 0.90 5.90
N GLY A 93 -7.42 1.43 7.06
CA GLY A 93 -7.05 2.84 7.22
C GLY A 93 -5.78 3.21 6.45
N PHE A 94 -4.77 2.35 6.41
CA PHE A 94 -3.59 2.56 5.56
C PHE A 94 -3.99 2.70 4.09
N CYS A 95 -4.84 1.79 3.58
CA CYS A 95 -5.30 1.83 2.19
C CYS A 95 -6.16 3.08 1.92
N SER A 96 -7.14 3.38 2.76
CA SER A 96 -8.02 4.56 2.61
C SER A 96 -7.24 5.88 2.65
N LYS A 97 -6.24 5.98 3.55
CA LYS A 97 -5.37 7.16 3.63
C LYS A 97 -4.44 7.28 2.42
N ALA A 98 -3.98 6.15 1.88
CA ALA A 98 -3.18 6.14 0.65
C ALA A 98 -4.00 6.61 -0.55
N ALA A 99 -5.23 6.15 -0.72
CA ALA A 99 -6.15 6.62 -1.76
C ALA A 99 -6.28 8.15 -1.77
N GLY A 100 -6.48 8.75 -0.58
CA GLY A 100 -6.56 10.21 -0.43
C GLY A 100 -5.26 10.94 -0.77
N LYS A 101 -4.11 10.29 -0.65
CA LYS A 101 -2.80 10.89 -0.97
C LYS A 101 -2.42 10.70 -2.43
N PHE A 102 -2.86 9.62 -3.08
CA PHE A 102 -2.64 9.42 -4.50
C PHE A 102 -3.51 10.31 -5.38
N MET A 103 -4.62 10.81 -4.88
CA MET A 103 -5.50 11.75 -5.59
C MET A 103 -5.95 11.26 -6.98
N GLY A 104 -5.98 9.93 -7.17
CA GLY A 104 -6.35 9.29 -8.43
C GLY A 104 -5.25 9.26 -9.50
N ASP A 105 -4.03 9.67 -9.20
CA ASP A 105 -2.94 9.70 -10.18
C ASP A 105 -2.37 8.32 -10.51
N VAL A 106 -2.49 7.37 -9.61
CA VAL A 106 -1.94 6.01 -9.79
C VAL A 106 -2.86 4.97 -9.15
N PRO A 107 -3.12 3.84 -9.83
CA PRO A 107 -3.77 2.69 -9.19
C PRO A 107 -2.82 2.04 -8.19
N PHE A 108 -3.39 1.48 -7.11
CA PHE A 108 -2.56 0.85 -6.08
C PHE A 108 -3.21 -0.39 -5.47
N ALA A 109 -2.37 -1.30 -4.99
CA ALA A 109 -2.79 -2.44 -4.18
C ALA A 109 -2.35 -2.25 -2.73
N GLY A 110 -3.26 -2.49 -1.80
CA GLY A 110 -2.95 -2.60 -0.39
C GLY A 110 -2.61 -4.04 0.00
N GLY A 111 -1.74 -4.23 0.97
CA GLY A 111 -1.40 -5.58 1.42
C GLY A 111 -0.78 -5.65 2.81
N PRO A 112 -1.11 -6.71 3.58
CA PRO A 112 -0.59 -6.95 4.91
C PRO A 112 0.80 -7.56 4.89
N ASP A 113 1.48 -7.49 6.04
CA ASP A 113 2.56 -8.40 6.41
C ASP A 113 1.98 -9.49 7.33
N VAL A 114 1.93 -10.72 6.83
CA VAL A 114 1.31 -11.86 7.55
C VAL A 114 2.32 -12.69 8.34
N GLY A 115 3.49 -12.16 8.62
CA GLY A 115 4.54 -12.87 9.35
C GLY A 115 5.33 -12.06 10.36
N ASN A 116 5.54 -10.75 10.12
CA ASN A 116 6.37 -9.92 11.00
C ASN A 116 5.57 -8.82 11.72
N SER A 117 4.38 -8.47 11.23
CA SER A 117 3.53 -7.50 11.92
C SER A 117 3.03 -8.05 13.27
N PRO A 118 2.80 -7.17 14.26
CA PRO A 118 2.39 -7.60 15.61
C PRO A 118 1.18 -8.54 15.58
N GLY A 119 1.32 -9.69 16.21
CA GLY A 119 0.31 -10.75 16.27
C GLY A 119 0.38 -11.78 15.13
N PHE A 120 1.30 -11.64 14.17
CA PHE A 120 1.54 -12.62 13.12
C PHE A 120 2.81 -13.45 13.31
N GLU A 121 3.69 -13.07 14.21
CA GLU A 121 5.06 -13.57 14.33
C GLU A 121 5.15 -15.08 14.62
N ASN A 122 4.07 -15.68 15.11
CA ASN A 122 3.99 -17.10 15.45
C ASN A 122 2.95 -17.86 14.63
N GLY A 123 2.41 -17.25 13.58
CA GLY A 123 1.31 -17.85 12.82
C GLY A 123 -0.02 -17.85 13.57
N GLY A 124 -0.90 -18.80 13.24
CA GLY A 124 -2.20 -18.99 13.93
C GLY A 124 -3.30 -18.01 13.48
N GLN A 125 -3.06 -17.17 12.49
CA GLN A 125 -3.98 -16.10 12.06
C GLN A 125 -4.85 -16.46 10.85
N ALA A 126 -4.95 -17.75 10.47
CA ALA A 126 -5.70 -18.21 9.30
C ALA A 126 -7.18 -17.77 9.28
N SER A 127 -7.79 -17.58 10.46
CA SER A 127 -9.20 -17.20 10.57
C SER A 127 -9.47 -15.75 10.15
N ILE A 128 -8.50 -14.84 10.27
CA ILE A 128 -8.66 -13.42 9.95
C ILE A 128 -8.19 -13.05 8.55
N ILE A 129 -7.49 -13.93 7.83
CA ILE A 129 -6.98 -13.65 6.48
C ILE A 129 -8.10 -13.20 5.52
N PRO A 130 -9.30 -13.83 5.48
CA PRO A 130 -10.37 -13.34 4.63
C PRO A 130 -10.78 -11.89 4.91
N ASP A 131 -10.85 -11.49 6.18
CA ASP A 131 -11.19 -10.12 6.57
C ASP A 131 -10.09 -9.11 6.19
N ILE A 132 -8.84 -9.53 6.24
CA ILE A 132 -7.70 -8.71 5.79
C ILE A 132 -7.78 -8.45 4.29
N ILE A 133 -8.11 -9.47 3.50
CA ILE A 133 -8.30 -9.34 2.04
C ILE A 133 -9.39 -8.31 1.76
N ASP A 134 -10.56 -8.45 2.40
CA ASP A 134 -11.68 -7.51 2.24
C ASP A 134 -11.29 -6.09 2.64
N ALA A 135 -10.64 -5.92 3.80
CA ALA A 135 -10.24 -4.61 4.30
C ALA A 135 -9.29 -3.87 3.36
N CYS A 136 -8.35 -4.59 2.73
CA CYS A 136 -7.41 -4.01 1.77
C CYS A 136 -8.07 -3.73 0.41
N ILE A 137 -8.78 -4.71 -0.16
CA ILE A 137 -9.38 -4.58 -1.50
C ILE A 137 -10.48 -3.52 -1.53
N ASN A 138 -11.34 -3.46 -0.51
CA ASN A 138 -12.41 -2.45 -0.45
C ASN A 138 -11.90 -1.00 -0.31
N ALA A 139 -10.62 -0.81 -0.04
CA ALA A 139 -10.02 0.50 0.14
C ALA A 139 -8.87 0.78 -0.86
N SER A 140 -8.69 -0.09 -1.87
CA SER A 140 -7.66 0.03 -2.90
C SER A 140 -8.12 -0.63 -4.21
N ASP A 141 -7.29 -0.59 -5.24
CA ASP A 141 -7.61 -1.17 -6.56
C ASP A 141 -7.16 -2.63 -6.69
N GLY A 142 -6.58 -3.21 -5.64
CA GLY A 142 -6.06 -4.57 -5.68
C GLY A 142 -5.44 -5.02 -4.36
N PHE A 143 -4.85 -6.20 -4.39
CA PHE A 143 -4.27 -6.83 -3.20
C PHE A 143 -2.89 -7.41 -3.49
N PHE A 144 -1.99 -7.29 -2.52
CA PHE A 144 -0.76 -8.07 -2.46
C PHE A 144 -0.55 -8.58 -1.02
N VAL A 145 0.42 -9.45 -0.82
CA VAL A 145 0.76 -9.96 0.51
C VAL A 145 2.27 -10.02 0.70
N PHE A 146 2.72 -9.61 1.85
CA PHE A 146 4.07 -9.83 2.34
C PHE A 146 4.02 -10.88 3.46
N ASP A 147 4.51 -12.14 3.25
CA ASP A 147 5.04 -12.60 1.98
C ASP A 147 4.78 -14.11 1.80
N LEU A 148 5.20 -14.63 0.65
CA LEU A 148 5.03 -16.02 0.30
C LEU A 148 5.70 -16.99 1.28
N CYS A 149 6.82 -16.62 1.90
CA CYS A 149 7.50 -17.51 2.85
C CYS A 149 6.66 -17.73 4.10
N HIS A 150 5.96 -16.70 4.60
CA HIS A 150 5.06 -16.82 5.75
C HIS A 150 3.77 -17.57 5.40
N ILE A 151 3.23 -17.39 4.18
CA ILE A 151 2.10 -18.21 3.70
C ILE A 151 2.46 -19.69 3.74
N LYS A 152 3.66 -20.06 3.25
CA LYS A 152 4.16 -21.43 3.28
C LYS A 152 4.46 -21.92 4.70
N MET A 153 5.11 -21.08 5.51
CA MET A 153 5.52 -21.42 6.88
C MET A 153 4.34 -21.73 7.79
N TYR A 154 3.27 -20.94 7.67
CA TYR A 154 2.09 -21.02 8.53
C TYR A 154 0.89 -21.73 7.87
N ASP A 155 1.08 -22.27 6.68
CA ASP A 155 0.05 -22.97 5.89
C ASP A 155 -1.24 -22.14 5.71
N TYR A 156 -1.09 -20.90 5.25
CA TYR A 156 -2.22 -19.97 5.06
C TYR A 156 -2.94 -20.15 3.70
N TRP A 157 -2.58 -21.14 2.87
CA TRP A 157 -3.12 -21.30 1.52
C TRP A 157 -4.64 -21.34 1.48
N ASP A 158 -5.26 -22.19 2.31
CA ASP A 158 -6.72 -22.33 2.36
C ASP A 158 -7.39 -21.06 2.90
N ALA A 159 -6.73 -20.32 3.78
CA ALA A 159 -7.24 -19.06 4.30
C ALA A 159 -7.28 -17.98 3.20
N PHE A 160 -6.21 -17.85 2.42
CA PHE A 160 -6.17 -16.95 1.26
C PHE A 160 -7.20 -17.36 0.21
N LYS A 161 -7.30 -18.67 -0.10
CA LYS A 161 -8.32 -19.18 -1.03
C LYS A 161 -9.73 -18.78 -0.59
N ARG A 162 -10.10 -18.99 0.68
CA ARG A 162 -11.41 -18.59 1.20
C ARG A 162 -11.68 -17.09 1.08
N GLY A 163 -10.65 -16.25 1.33
CA GLY A 163 -10.78 -14.82 1.19
C GLY A 163 -11.03 -14.38 -0.24
N PHE A 164 -10.29 -14.92 -1.20
CA PHE A 164 -10.50 -14.63 -2.62
C PHE A 164 -11.81 -15.21 -3.15
N ASP A 165 -12.20 -16.42 -2.73
CA ASP A 165 -13.51 -16.99 -3.11
C ASP A 165 -14.67 -16.12 -2.59
N ARG A 166 -14.54 -15.50 -1.40
CA ARG A 166 -15.53 -14.56 -0.85
C ARG A 166 -15.59 -13.29 -1.69
N TYR A 167 -14.45 -12.70 -2.00
CA TYR A 167 -14.35 -11.51 -2.84
C TYR A 167 -14.93 -11.73 -4.24
N LEU A 168 -14.62 -12.84 -4.90
CA LEU A 168 -15.11 -13.14 -6.26
C LEU A 168 -16.62 -13.33 -6.30
N ARG A 169 -17.24 -13.92 -5.28
CA ARG A 169 -18.70 -14.07 -5.21
C ARG A 169 -19.44 -12.74 -5.17
N ASP A 170 -18.87 -11.74 -4.51
CA ASP A 170 -19.46 -10.41 -4.39
C ASP A 170 -19.45 -9.64 -5.73
N PHE A 171 -18.74 -10.15 -6.74
CA PHE A 171 -18.72 -9.62 -8.11
C PHE A 171 -19.64 -10.38 -9.10
N GLU A 172 -20.11 -11.57 -8.72
CA GLU A 172 -21.01 -12.38 -9.57
C GLU A 172 -22.49 -12.11 -9.30
N GLU A 173 -22.84 -11.35 -8.26
CA GLU A 173 -24.19 -10.89 -7.91
C GLU A 173 -24.44 -9.44 -8.41
#